data_78bae0e001ca39cad3eed78f5c9e55b9
#
_entry.id   78bae0e001ca39cad3eed78f5c9e55b9
#
_cell.length_a   1.000
_cell.length_b   1.000
_cell.length_c   1.000
_cell.angle_alpha   90.00
_cell.angle_beta   90.00
_cell.angle_gamma   90.00
#
_symmetry.space_group_name_H-M   'P 1'
#
loop_
_entity.id
_entity.type
_entity.pdbx_description
1 polymer ?
#
loop_
_entity_poly.entity_id
_entity_poly.type
_entity_poly.pdbx_seq_one_letter_code
_entity_poly.pdbx_strand_id
1 'polypeptide(L)'
;MRLKKLPSEFQEALPILEKIRKAGYEAYFVGGSVRDAILGRPIHDVDIASSSYPEETKAIFERTIDVGIEHGTVLVLENHREYEITTFRTEDVYVDFRRPSSVTFVRSLEEDLKRRDFTVNAFALSEEGEIIDLFNGLEDLENRVLRAVGVATERFNEDALRIMRGFRFQASLGFDIEEETFKAMTDCAPLLEKISVERIFIELDKLLLAPFWRKGLEGLIASQSYPYLPLLKNARGSLEKFFGFAMDYTFTSSEQAWAALLLTMEDQAPQAFLKKWKTSRDFAKKVEQLVEIYQLRLMGSLNRRDVYRYDKSLLLSAEELRQAQGLAVDFQAIEELYDSLTIHDKHEIVVNGGILMKEYGLKPGPGLGQVLSAVEWTIVDGELENDKEAISSFVSNYLEMNKEES
;
A
#
# COMPACT_ATOMS: atom_id res chain seq x y z
N MET A 1 -24.79 23.21 2.67
CA MET A 1 -24.27 23.29 1.26
C MET A 1 -24.98 22.23 0.44
N ARG A 2 -25.21 22.47 -0.86
CA ARG A 2 -25.84 21.48 -1.75
C ARG A 2 -25.01 21.30 -3.00
N LEU A 3 -24.72 20.05 -3.38
CA LEU A 3 -24.08 19.75 -4.66
C LEU A 3 -25.06 20.05 -5.80
N LYS A 4 -24.64 20.81 -6.78
CA LYS A 4 -25.49 21.18 -7.94
C LYS A 4 -25.84 19.95 -8.80
N LYS A 5 -24.96 18.97 -8.84
CA LYS A 5 -25.10 17.72 -9.55
C LYS A 5 -24.36 16.64 -8.76
N LEU A 6 -25.01 15.52 -8.51
CA LEU A 6 -24.35 14.37 -7.91
C LEU A 6 -23.37 13.76 -8.93
N PRO A 7 -22.15 13.41 -8.52
CA PRO A 7 -21.24 12.55 -9.30
C PRO A 7 -21.92 11.25 -9.74
N SER A 8 -21.42 10.66 -10.83
CA SER A 8 -21.96 9.40 -11.39
C SER A 8 -22.00 8.28 -10.39
N GLU A 9 -20.97 8.15 -9.56
CA GLU A 9 -20.82 7.11 -8.55
C GLU A 9 -21.95 7.17 -7.51
N PHE A 10 -22.33 8.36 -7.09
CA PHE A 10 -23.48 8.54 -6.20
C PHE A 10 -24.82 8.32 -6.92
N GLN A 11 -24.96 8.78 -8.18
CA GLN A 11 -26.17 8.55 -8.95
C GLN A 11 -26.48 7.05 -9.11
N GLU A 12 -25.45 6.25 -9.34
CA GLU A 12 -25.55 4.80 -9.48
C GLU A 12 -25.94 4.11 -8.17
N ALA A 13 -25.55 4.69 -7.02
CA ALA A 13 -25.88 4.18 -5.68
C ALA A 13 -27.20 4.73 -5.11
N LEU A 14 -27.85 5.74 -5.74
CA LEU A 14 -29.14 6.29 -5.28
C LEU A 14 -30.22 5.22 -5.04
N PRO A 15 -30.39 4.18 -5.90
CA PRO A 15 -31.42 3.16 -5.66
C PRO A 15 -31.24 2.43 -4.32
N ILE A 16 -30.02 2.35 -3.80
CA ILE A 16 -29.73 1.75 -2.48
C ILE A 16 -30.32 2.61 -1.38
N LEU A 17 -30.02 3.94 -1.39
CA LEU A 17 -30.58 4.89 -0.41
C LEU A 17 -32.10 4.87 -0.45
N GLU A 18 -32.70 4.89 -1.66
CA GLU A 18 -34.16 4.89 -1.83
C GLU A 18 -34.80 3.63 -1.24
N LYS A 19 -34.21 2.45 -1.44
CA LYS A 19 -34.74 1.18 -0.89
C LYS A 19 -34.71 1.22 0.64
N ILE A 20 -33.63 1.68 1.25
CA ILE A 20 -33.50 1.82 2.70
C ILE A 20 -34.54 2.80 3.24
N ARG A 21 -34.71 3.96 2.59
CA ARG A 21 -35.68 4.98 3.00
C ARG A 21 -37.12 4.53 2.84
N LYS A 22 -37.46 3.81 1.77
CA LYS A 22 -38.77 3.19 1.60
C LYS A 22 -39.11 2.17 2.68
N ALA A 23 -38.07 1.51 3.25
CA ALA A 23 -38.23 0.63 4.40
C ALA A 23 -38.35 1.36 5.74
N GLY A 24 -38.30 2.70 5.75
CA GLY A 24 -38.48 3.52 6.95
C GLY A 24 -37.22 3.88 7.70
N TYR A 25 -36.05 3.69 7.11
CA TYR A 25 -34.75 3.99 7.71
C TYR A 25 -34.07 5.20 7.03
N GLU A 26 -33.18 5.86 7.76
CA GLU A 26 -32.31 6.87 7.19
C GLU A 26 -31.13 6.25 6.47
N ALA A 27 -30.69 6.85 5.37
CA ALA A 27 -29.50 6.46 4.64
C ALA A 27 -28.83 7.69 4.00
N TYR A 28 -27.49 7.70 4.06
CA TYR A 28 -26.66 8.79 3.53
C TYR A 28 -25.37 8.22 2.92
N PHE A 29 -24.85 8.90 1.91
CA PHE A 29 -23.46 8.73 1.53
C PHE A 29 -22.57 9.43 2.57
N VAL A 30 -21.43 8.84 2.92
CA VAL A 30 -20.63 9.35 4.04
C VAL A 30 -19.12 9.29 3.76
N GLY A 31 -18.36 9.98 4.59
CA GLY A 31 -16.92 9.82 4.68
C GLY A 31 -16.10 10.41 3.53
N GLY A 32 -15.08 9.69 3.13
CA GLY A 32 -14.09 10.15 2.15
C GLY A 32 -14.67 10.45 0.77
N SER A 33 -15.65 9.68 0.32
CA SER A 33 -16.33 9.90 -0.97
C SER A 33 -17.03 11.24 -1.04
N VAL A 34 -17.68 11.66 0.05
CA VAL A 34 -18.36 12.98 0.12
C VAL A 34 -17.33 14.12 0.09
N ARG A 35 -16.24 14.00 0.87
CA ARG A 35 -15.13 14.96 0.83
C ARG A 35 -14.55 15.09 -0.58
N ASP A 36 -14.29 13.97 -1.24
CA ASP A 36 -13.66 13.96 -2.56
C ASP A 36 -14.60 14.54 -3.63
N ALA A 37 -15.91 14.31 -3.51
CA ALA A 37 -16.93 14.98 -4.33
C ALA A 37 -16.93 16.51 -4.15
N ILE A 38 -16.82 17.00 -2.90
CA ILE A 38 -16.75 18.44 -2.62
C ILE A 38 -15.47 19.05 -3.22
N LEU A 39 -14.36 18.33 -3.15
CA LEU A 39 -13.07 18.76 -3.69
C LEU A 39 -12.93 18.58 -5.20
N GLY A 40 -13.91 17.97 -5.89
CA GLY A 40 -13.84 17.63 -7.31
C GLY A 40 -12.76 16.59 -7.63
N ARG A 41 -12.46 15.71 -6.68
CA ARG A 41 -11.51 14.60 -6.85
C ARG A 41 -12.23 13.33 -7.31
N PRO A 42 -11.52 12.37 -7.92
CA PRO A 42 -12.08 11.06 -8.25
C PRO A 42 -12.62 10.35 -7.00
N ILE A 43 -13.80 9.75 -7.14
CA ILE A 43 -14.43 8.92 -6.10
C ILE A 43 -14.13 7.47 -6.44
N HIS A 44 -13.52 6.74 -5.50
CA HIS A 44 -13.17 5.34 -5.70
C HIS A 44 -14.25 4.41 -5.13
N ASP A 45 -14.61 4.60 -3.86
CA ASP A 45 -15.57 3.79 -3.14
C ASP A 45 -16.68 4.68 -2.57
N VAL A 46 -17.91 4.21 -2.63
CA VAL A 46 -19.07 4.94 -2.09
C VAL A 46 -19.52 4.24 -0.82
N ASP A 47 -19.19 4.84 0.32
CA ASP A 47 -19.65 4.38 1.63
C ASP A 47 -21.06 4.88 1.92
N ILE A 48 -21.94 3.97 2.38
CA ILE A 48 -23.30 4.29 2.80
C ILE A 48 -23.42 4.02 4.30
N ALA A 49 -23.95 4.98 5.03
CA ALA A 49 -24.33 4.81 6.43
C ALA A 49 -25.84 4.86 6.57
N SER A 50 -26.40 4.00 7.43
CA SER A 50 -27.85 3.86 7.62
C SER A 50 -28.24 3.73 9.07
N SER A 51 -29.46 4.15 9.40
CA SER A 51 -30.08 3.85 10.67
C SER A 51 -30.60 2.41 10.78
N SER A 52 -30.65 1.64 9.66
CA SER A 52 -31.02 0.23 9.70
C SER A 52 -29.93 -0.61 10.39
N TYR A 53 -30.32 -1.53 11.26
CA TYR A 53 -29.41 -2.51 11.83
C TYR A 53 -29.03 -3.57 10.79
N PRO A 54 -27.93 -4.31 10.99
CA PRO A 54 -27.46 -5.27 9.98
C PRO A 54 -28.56 -6.25 9.51
N GLU A 55 -29.35 -6.80 10.43
CA GLU A 55 -30.43 -7.74 10.10
C GLU A 55 -31.58 -7.04 9.34
N GLU A 56 -31.86 -5.77 9.65
CA GLU A 56 -32.85 -4.97 8.92
C GLU A 56 -32.34 -4.66 7.50
N THR A 57 -31.07 -4.32 7.34
CA THR A 57 -30.44 -4.15 6.02
C THR A 57 -30.52 -5.42 5.19
N LYS A 58 -30.20 -6.57 5.79
CA LYS A 58 -30.33 -7.89 5.14
C LYS A 58 -31.77 -8.22 4.73
N ALA A 59 -32.76 -7.75 5.48
CA ALA A 59 -34.18 -7.93 5.12
C ALA A 59 -34.65 -7.04 3.96
N ILE A 60 -33.97 -5.90 3.71
CA ILE A 60 -34.30 -4.97 2.62
C ILE A 60 -33.77 -5.48 1.26
N PHE A 61 -32.62 -6.16 1.26
CA PHE A 61 -31.92 -6.55 0.04
C PHE A 61 -31.89 -8.06 -0.15
N GLU A 62 -32.11 -8.51 -1.37
CA GLU A 62 -32.15 -9.95 -1.70
C GLU A 62 -30.77 -10.64 -1.61
N ARG A 63 -29.71 -9.91 -1.91
CA ARG A 63 -28.33 -10.45 -1.97
C ARG A 63 -27.41 -9.64 -1.09
N THR A 64 -27.00 -10.25 0.01
CA THR A 64 -26.10 -9.64 0.98
C THR A 64 -24.98 -10.59 1.39
N ILE A 65 -23.84 -10.05 1.80
CA ILE A 65 -22.69 -10.78 2.34
C ILE A 65 -22.28 -10.12 3.64
N ASP A 66 -22.02 -10.92 4.66
CA ASP A 66 -21.54 -10.46 5.96
C ASP A 66 -20.01 -10.20 5.88
N VAL A 67 -19.59 -8.95 5.73
CA VAL A 67 -18.16 -8.56 5.63
C VAL A 67 -17.61 -7.89 6.89
N GLY A 68 -18.41 -7.71 7.90
CA GLY A 68 -18.06 -7.06 9.16
C GLY A 68 -19.28 -6.79 10.01
N ILE A 69 -20.17 -7.78 10.10
CA ILE A 69 -21.46 -7.65 10.79
C ILE A 69 -21.31 -7.27 12.26
N GLU A 70 -20.25 -7.74 12.91
CA GLU A 70 -19.86 -7.36 14.27
C GLU A 70 -19.53 -5.86 14.40
N HIS A 71 -19.21 -5.20 13.29
CA HIS A 71 -18.96 -3.76 13.19
C HIS A 71 -20.09 -3.01 12.50
N GLY A 72 -21.19 -3.71 12.18
CA GLY A 72 -22.38 -3.13 11.55
C GLY A 72 -22.33 -2.99 10.04
N THR A 73 -21.34 -3.57 9.35
CA THR A 73 -21.20 -3.47 7.88
C THR A 73 -21.77 -4.70 7.19
N VAL A 74 -22.66 -4.46 6.23
CA VAL A 74 -23.22 -5.47 5.32
C VAL A 74 -22.89 -5.07 3.89
N LEU A 75 -22.33 -6.00 3.12
CA LEU A 75 -22.10 -5.81 1.69
C LEU A 75 -23.39 -6.19 0.93
N VAL A 76 -23.91 -5.27 0.18
CA VAL A 76 -25.11 -5.45 -0.66
C VAL A 76 -24.68 -5.59 -2.12
N LEU A 77 -25.18 -6.63 -2.78
CA LEU A 77 -24.97 -6.89 -4.20
C LEU A 77 -26.22 -6.45 -4.98
N GLU A 78 -26.14 -5.34 -5.69
CA GLU A 78 -27.26 -4.78 -6.45
C GLU A 78 -26.77 -4.29 -7.82
N ASN A 79 -27.49 -4.60 -8.89
CA ASN A 79 -27.18 -4.17 -10.26
C ASN A 79 -25.74 -4.49 -10.71
N HIS A 80 -25.21 -5.67 -10.37
CA HIS A 80 -23.84 -6.13 -10.62
C HIS A 80 -22.75 -5.28 -9.94
N ARG A 81 -23.09 -4.55 -8.88
CA ARG A 81 -22.17 -3.74 -8.07
C ARG A 81 -22.27 -4.13 -6.61
N GLU A 82 -21.23 -3.75 -5.89
CA GLU A 82 -21.08 -3.99 -4.45
C GLU A 82 -21.18 -2.65 -3.71
N TYR A 83 -21.99 -2.63 -2.64
CA TYR A 83 -22.17 -1.45 -1.81
C TYR A 83 -22.01 -1.83 -0.34
N GLU A 84 -21.08 -1.17 0.34
CA GLU A 84 -20.94 -1.33 1.79
C GLU A 84 -21.94 -0.43 2.51
N ILE A 85 -22.84 -1.05 3.28
CA ILE A 85 -23.80 -0.33 4.12
C ILE A 85 -23.42 -0.56 5.56
N THR A 86 -23.07 0.51 6.25
CA THR A 86 -22.69 0.48 7.67
C THR A 86 -23.82 1.08 8.51
N THR A 87 -24.27 0.34 9.52
CA THR A 87 -25.21 0.84 10.51
C THR A 87 -24.60 1.99 11.31
N PHE A 88 -25.37 3.05 11.57
CA PHE A 88 -24.96 4.10 12.51
C PHE A 88 -24.55 3.48 13.83
N ARG A 89 -23.43 3.89 14.37
CA ARG A 89 -22.87 3.29 15.57
C ARG A 89 -22.12 4.28 16.44
N THR A 90 -22.09 3.99 17.72
CA THR A 90 -21.10 4.52 18.65
C THR A 90 -20.09 3.44 18.95
N GLU A 91 -18.93 3.84 19.37
CA GLU A 91 -17.85 2.95 19.74
C GLU A 91 -17.59 3.18 21.25
N ASP A 92 -17.80 2.14 22.06
CA ASP A 92 -17.50 2.20 23.49
C ASP A 92 -15.99 2.17 23.73
N VAL A 93 -15.59 2.33 25.00
CA VAL A 93 -14.18 2.35 25.40
C VAL A 93 -13.41 1.21 24.75
N TYR A 94 -12.38 1.58 24.01
CA TYR A 94 -11.53 0.62 23.30
C TYR A 94 -10.73 -0.22 24.31
N VAL A 95 -10.89 -1.54 24.24
CA VAL A 95 -10.00 -2.47 24.94
C VAL A 95 -8.74 -2.62 24.09
N ASP A 96 -7.59 -2.38 24.70
CA ASP A 96 -6.27 -2.46 24.08
C ASP A 96 -6.05 -1.55 22.85
N PHE A 97 -6.75 -0.40 22.75
CA PHE A 97 -6.60 0.60 21.68
C PHE A 97 -6.76 0.03 20.25
N ARG A 98 -7.39 -1.15 20.11
CA ARG A 98 -7.51 -1.85 18.83
C ARG A 98 -8.95 -2.09 18.40
N ARG A 99 -9.82 -2.46 19.34
CA ARG A 99 -11.24 -2.74 19.07
C ARG A 99 -12.07 -2.08 20.16
N PRO A 100 -13.19 -1.44 19.81
CA PRO A 100 -14.13 -1.09 20.83
C PRO A 100 -14.54 -2.36 21.59
N SER A 101 -14.70 -2.26 22.91
CA SER A 101 -15.17 -3.37 23.76
C SER A 101 -16.52 -3.88 23.29
N SER A 102 -17.35 -2.97 22.79
CA SER A 102 -18.58 -3.23 22.06
C SER A 102 -18.83 -2.13 21.03
N VAL A 103 -19.53 -2.48 19.97
CA VAL A 103 -20.11 -1.54 19.02
C VAL A 103 -21.59 -1.43 19.37
N THR A 104 -22.05 -0.25 19.71
CA THR A 104 -23.46 -0.01 19.98
C THR A 104 -24.09 0.60 18.75
N PHE A 105 -25.02 -0.11 18.12
CA PHE A 105 -25.77 0.40 16.99
C PHE A 105 -26.76 1.46 17.46
N VAL A 106 -26.78 2.59 16.77
CA VAL A 106 -27.61 3.74 17.08
C VAL A 106 -28.47 4.14 15.87
N ARG A 107 -29.46 4.99 16.12
CA ARG A 107 -30.32 5.52 15.04
C ARG A 107 -29.97 6.96 14.68
N SER A 108 -29.00 7.56 15.37
CA SER A 108 -28.60 8.96 15.21
C SER A 108 -27.42 9.10 14.27
N LEU A 109 -27.61 9.82 13.18
CA LEU A 109 -26.53 10.21 12.27
C LEU A 109 -25.45 11.05 13.00
N GLU A 110 -25.88 11.95 13.90
CA GLU A 110 -24.97 12.81 14.67
C GLU A 110 -23.96 11.97 15.47
N GLU A 111 -24.43 10.92 16.16
CA GLU A 111 -23.58 10.03 16.93
C GLU A 111 -22.57 9.27 16.02
N ASP A 112 -23.00 8.84 14.83
CA ASP A 112 -22.10 8.19 13.88
C ASP A 112 -21.05 9.17 13.33
N LEU A 113 -21.42 10.37 13.00
CA LEU A 113 -20.48 11.39 12.53
C LEU A 113 -19.50 11.83 13.62
N LYS A 114 -19.96 11.91 14.88
CA LYS A 114 -19.15 12.33 16.05
C LYS A 114 -17.99 11.38 16.36
N ARG A 115 -18.13 10.07 16.10
CA ARG A 115 -17.06 9.08 16.33
C ARG A 115 -15.97 9.09 15.27
N ARG A 116 -16.13 9.83 14.16
CA ARG A 116 -15.17 9.87 13.06
C ARG A 116 -13.86 10.56 13.46
N ASP A 117 -12.83 10.35 12.68
CA ASP A 117 -11.48 10.84 12.97
C ASP A 117 -11.33 12.36 12.78
N PHE A 118 -11.63 12.85 11.57
CA PHE A 118 -11.42 14.25 11.18
C PHE A 118 -12.70 14.87 10.62
N THR A 119 -12.85 16.18 10.84
CA THR A 119 -14.02 16.96 10.39
C THR A 119 -14.27 16.83 8.90
N VAL A 120 -13.19 16.83 8.11
CA VAL A 120 -13.25 16.69 6.64
C VAL A 120 -13.69 15.29 6.17
N ASN A 121 -13.84 14.31 7.06
CA ASN A 121 -14.38 12.99 6.81
C ASN A 121 -15.72 12.75 7.53
N ALA A 122 -16.22 13.75 8.25
CA ALA A 122 -17.45 13.67 9.05
C ALA A 122 -18.65 14.31 8.35
N PHE A 123 -18.76 14.10 7.04
CA PHE A 123 -19.89 14.52 6.23
C PHE A 123 -20.88 13.41 5.99
N ALA A 124 -22.15 13.79 5.84
CA ALA A 124 -23.16 12.96 5.21
C ALA A 124 -23.77 13.72 4.01
N LEU A 125 -24.13 12.99 2.97
CA LEU A 125 -24.74 13.53 1.76
C LEU A 125 -26.06 12.81 1.50
N SER A 126 -27.14 13.60 1.40
CA SER A 126 -28.46 13.08 1.12
C SER A 126 -28.66 12.74 -0.37
N GLU A 127 -29.73 12.01 -0.68
CA GLU A 127 -30.13 11.70 -2.06
C GLU A 127 -30.45 12.96 -2.88
N GLU A 128 -30.88 14.05 -2.23
CA GLU A 128 -31.14 15.35 -2.85
C GLU A 128 -29.86 16.18 -3.07
N GLY A 129 -28.71 15.66 -2.68
CA GLY A 129 -27.42 16.34 -2.79
C GLY A 129 -27.16 17.37 -1.68
N GLU A 130 -27.89 17.30 -0.57
CA GLU A 130 -27.64 18.15 0.59
C GLU A 130 -26.50 17.58 1.43
N ILE A 131 -25.50 18.41 1.73
CA ILE A 131 -24.38 18.07 2.59
C ILE A 131 -24.72 18.44 4.02
N ILE A 132 -24.71 17.44 4.89
CA ILE A 132 -24.88 17.57 6.34
C ILE A 132 -23.48 17.65 6.94
N ASP A 133 -23.18 18.80 7.53
CA ASP A 133 -21.91 19.12 8.20
C ASP A 133 -22.22 19.59 9.62
N LEU A 134 -21.93 18.75 10.60
CA LEU A 134 -22.20 19.02 12.02
C LEU A 134 -20.97 19.51 12.78
N PHE A 135 -19.79 19.47 12.15
CA PHE A 135 -18.50 19.71 12.81
C PHE A 135 -17.64 20.74 12.08
N ASN A 136 -18.24 21.60 11.26
CA ASN A 136 -17.58 22.66 10.48
C ASN A 136 -16.49 22.12 9.50
N GLY A 137 -16.66 20.91 9.01
CA GLY A 137 -15.73 20.29 8.07
C GLY A 137 -15.66 21.02 6.71
N LEU A 138 -16.73 21.70 6.27
CA LEU A 138 -16.72 22.52 5.05
C LEU A 138 -15.77 23.72 5.17
N GLU A 139 -15.74 24.39 6.32
CA GLU A 139 -14.80 25.46 6.61
C GLU A 139 -13.36 24.95 6.65
N ASP A 140 -13.15 23.80 7.30
CA ASP A 140 -11.84 23.14 7.33
C ASP A 140 -11.37 22.70 5.92
N LEU A 141 -12.28 22.24 5.05
CA LEU A 141 -11.96 21.94 3.64
C LEU A 141 -11.55 23.20 2.87
N GLU A 142 -12.27 24.30 3.03
CA GLU A 142 -11.99 25.58 2.36
C GLU A 142 -10.63 26.13 2.81
N ASN A 143 -10.34 26.05 4.12
CA ASN A 143 -9.09 26.50 4.71
C ASN A 143 -7.95 25.50 4.58
N ARG A 144 -8.20 24.30 4.02
CA ARG A 144 -7.24 23.21 3.90
C ARG A 144 -6.63 22.78 5.24
N VAL A 145 -7.47 22.64 6.25
CA VAL A 145 -7.11 22.27 7.61
C VAL A 145 -7.59 20.85 7.91
N LEU A 146 -6.76 20.08 8.57
CA LEU A 146 -7.07 18.74 9.10
C LEU A 146 -7.27 18.88 10.61
N ARG A 147 -8.52 18.81 11.05
CA ARG A 147 -8.95 18.94 12.46
C ARG A 147 -9.63 17.66 12.91
N ALA A 148 -9.31 17.19 14.12
CA ALA A 148 -10.01 16.07 14.76
C ALA A 148 -11.47 16.46 15.10
N VAL A 149 -12.39 15.50 15.02
CA VAL A 149 -13.78 15.70 15.43
C VAL A 149 -13.85 15.80 16.96
N GLY A 150 -14.44 16.89 17.48
CA GLY A 150 -14.59 17.08 18.92
C GLY A 150 -13.27 17.27 19.65
N VAL A 151 -13.02 16.52 20.73
CA VAL A 151 -11.79 16.63 21.52
C VAL A 151 -10.75 15.68 20.97
N ALA A 152 -9.67 16.23 20.38
CA ALA A 152 -8.63 15.45 19.68
C ALA A 152 -7.99 14.35 20.55
N THR A 153 -7.69 14.64 21.82
CA THR A 153 -7.10 13.66 22.73
C THR A 153 -8.05 12.48 23.01
N GLU A 154 -9.35 12.71 23.07
CA GLU A 154 -10.33 11.62 23.20
C GLU A 154 -10.30 10.73 21.96
N ARG A 155 -10.32 11.32 20.76
CA ARG A 155 -10.27 10.58 19.48
C ARG A 155 -9.03 9.70 19.36
N PHE A 156 -7.86 10.19 19.78
CA PHE A 156 -6.61 9.42 19.71
C PHE A 156 -6.47 8.39 20.82
N ASN A 157 -7.11 8.60 21.97
CA ASN A 157 -7.20 7.58 23.02
C ASN A 157 -8.17 6.45 22.67
N GLU A 158 -9.21 6.70 21.88
CA GLU A 158 -10.10 5.67 21.36
C GLU A 158 -9.37 4.75 20.37
N ASP A 159 -8.78 5.30 19.32
CA ASP A 159 -7.98 4.56 18.35
C ASP A 159 -6.74 5.38 17.96
N ALA A 160 -5.60 5.02 18.52
CA ALA A 160 -4.34 5.71 18.24
C ALA A 160 -3.89 5.59 16.78
N LEU A 161 -4.44 4.66 15.97
CA LEU A 161 -4.19 4.63 14.53
C LEU A 161 -4.61 5.92 13.84
N ARG A 162 -5.57 6.66 14.41
CA ARG A 162 -6.00 7.95 13.88
C ARG A 162 -4.86 8.97 13.79
N ILE A 163 -3.81 8.82 14.60
CA ILE A 163 -2.56 9.61 14.50
C ILE A 163 -1.87 9.33 13.14
N MET A 164 -1.64 8.08 12.81
CA MET A 164 -1.07 7.71 11.51
C MET A 164 -1.97 8.11 10.33
N ARG A 165 -3.30 7.98 10.51
CA ARG A 165 -4.28 8.46 9.52
C ARG A 165 -4.18 9.97 9.31
N GLY A 166 -3.92 10.76 10.37
CA GLY A 166 -3.69 12.21 10.27
C GLY A 166 -2.53 12.54 9.33
N PHE A 167 -1.35 11.92 9.53
CA PHE A 167 -0.21 12.13 8.65
C PHE A 167 -0.47 11.62 7.22
N ARG A 168 -1.18 10.50 7.07
CA ARG A 168 -1.60 10.01 5.75
C ARG A 168 -2.55 10.98 5.05
N PHE A 169 -3.53 11.56 5.76
CA PHE A 169 -4.42 12.57 5.16
C PHE A 169 -3.66 13.86 4.86
N GLN A 170 -2.72 14.28 5.71
CA GLN A 170 -1.82 15.38 5.40
C GLN A 170 -1.07 15.13 4.09
N ALA A 171 -0.54 13.91 3.90
CA ALA A 171 0.13 13.49 2.66
C ALA A 171 -0.81 13.39 1.45
N SER A 172 -2.05 12.96 1.63
CA SER A 172 -3.01 12.78 0.53
C SER A 172 -3.67 14.07 0.09
N LEU A 173 -3.99 14.94 1.04
CA LEU A 173 -4.75 16.18 0.81
C LEU A 173 -3.85 17.40 0.64
N GLY A 174 -2.64 17.37 1.20
CA GLY A 174 -1.74 18.53 1.26
C GLY A 174 -2.18 19.57 2.29
N PHE A 175 -3.07 19.20 3.23
CA PHE A 175 -3.62 20.09 4.24
C PHE A 175 -2.66 20.29 5.42
N ASP A 176 -2.85 21.36 6.18
CA ASP A 176 -2.15 21.57 7.44
C ASP A 176 -2.95 20.96 8.59
N ILE A 177 -2.25 20.35 9.54
CA ILE A 177 -2.90 19.83 10.74
C ILE A 177 -3.12 21.02 11.70
N GLU A 178 -4.33 21.13 12.23
CA GLU A 178 -4.68 22.17 13.21
C GLU A 178 -3.83 22.00 14.49
N GLU A 179 -3.45 23.12 15.12
CA GLU A 179 -2.45 23.15 16.20
C GLU A 179 -2.83 22.27 17.41
N GLU A 180 -4.08 22.35 17.88
CA GLU A 180 -4.55 21.52 18.99
C GLU A 180 -4.61 20.03 18.63
N THR A 181 -5.02 19.73 17.39
CA THR A 181 -5.00 18.37 16.84
C THR A 181 -3.57 17.84 16.77
N PHE A 182 -2.63 18.62 16.25
CA PHE A 182 -1.21 18.24 16.15
C PHE A 182 -0.59 18.02 17.54
N LYS A 183 -0.89 18.90 18.48
CA LYS A 183 -0.45 18.72 19.87
C LYS A 183 -0.98 17.43 20.47
N ALA A 184 -2.27 17.14 20.30
CA ALA A 184 -2.86 15.90 20.79
C ALA A 184 -2.24 14.66 20.12
N MET A 185 -1.92 14.73 18.81
CA MET A 185 -1.19 13.66 18.11
C MET A 185 0.18 13.42 18.73
N THR A 186 0.90 14.49 19.08
CA THR A 186 2.21 14.43 19.73
C THR A 186 2.10 13.80 21.13
N ASP A 187 1.16 14.28 21.94
CA ASP A 187 0.97 13.81 23.33
C ASP A 187 0.52 12.34 23.37
N CYS A 188 -0.27 11.90 22.40
CA CYS A 188 -0.79 10.54 22.28
C CYS A 188 0.10 9.59 21.45
N ALA A 189 1.20 10.07 20.85
CA ALA A 189 2.09 9.24 20.01
C ALA A 189 2.58 7.93 20.67
N PRO A 190 2.88 7.87 21.99
CA PRO A 190 3.26 6.62 22.64
C PRO A 190 2.23 5.50 22.53
N LEU A 191 0.95 5.84 22.31
CA LEU A 191 -0.11 4.85 22.14
C LEU A 191 0.03 4.03 20.82
N LEU A 192 0.79 4.52 19.86
CA LEU A 192 1.07 3.79 18.61
C LEU A 192 1.73 2.43 18.86
N GLU A 193 2.50 2.26 19.93
CA GLU A 193 3.09 0.97 20.30
C GLU A 193 2.04 -0.12 20.60
N LYS A 194 0.81 0.29 20.90
CA LYS A 194 -0.30 -0.63 21.17
C LYS A 194 -1.08 -1.03 19.90
N ILE A 195 -0.83 -0.35 18.79
CA ILE A 195 -1.49 -0.63 17.52
C ILE A 195 -0.78 -1.77 16.79
N SER A 196 -1.56 -2.64 16.14
CA SER A 196 -0.97 -3.71 15.34
C SER A 196 -0.11 -3.15 14.20
N VAL A 197 1.04 -3.78 13.99
CA VAL A 197 2.02 -3.36 12.98
C VAL A 197 1.41 -3.34 11.58
N GLU A 198 0.52 -4.28 11.29
CA GLU A 198 -0.16 -4.39 10.00
C GLU A 198 -1.03 -3.15 9.71
N ARG A 199 -1.73 -2.63 10.72
CA ARG A 199 -2.54 -1.41 10.57
C ARG A 199 -1.63 -0.19 10.35
N ILE A 200 -0.53 -0.09 11.11
CA ILE A 200 0.46 0.99 10.96
C ILE A 200 1.11 0.93 9.58
N PHE A 201 1.47 -0.28 9.12
CA PHE A 201 2.05 -0.49 7.79
C PHE A 201 1.17 0.09 6.68
N ILE A 202 -0.13 -0.21 6.70
CA ILE A 202 -1.09 0.26 5.69
C ILE A 202 -1.14 1.80 5.65
N GLU A 203 -1.14 2.47 6.80
CA GLU A 203 -1.20 3.93 6.86
C GLU A 203 0.13 4.57 6.42
N LEU A 204 1.27 4.01 6.83
CA LEU A 204 2.58 4.51 6.40
C LEU A 204 2.82 4.28 4.91
N ASP A 205 2.45 3.12 4.40
CA ASP A 205 2.54 2.80 2.98
C ASP A 205 1.73 3.78 2.12
N LYS A 206 0.47 4.01 2.48
CA LYS A 206 -0.39 5.00 1.83
C LYS A 206 0.13 6.43 1.98
N LEU A 207 0.80 6.76 3.07
CA LEU A 207 1.45 8.06 3.26
C LEU A 207 2.58 8.25 2.26
N LEU A 208 3.46 7.24 2.12
CA LEU A 208 4.61 7.31 1.23
C LEU A 208 4.21 7.41 -0.26
N LEU A 209 3.12 6.75 -0.65
CA LEU A 209 2.59 6.78 -2.02
C LEU A 209 1.78 8.05 -2.34
N ALA A 210 1.48 8.86 -1.35
CA ALA A 210 0.63 10.03 -1.53
C ALA A 210 1.35 11.20 -2.23
N PRO A 211 0.63 12.06 -2.97
CA PRO A 211 1.25 13.16 -3.75
C PRO A 211 2.00 14.18 -2.87
N PHE A 212 1.61 14.36 -1.62
CA PHE A 212 2.27 15.24 -0.66
C PHE A 212 2.97 14.45 0.44
N TRP A 213 3.57 13.30 0.12
CA TRP A 213 4.20 12.39 1.08
C TRP A 213 5.22 13.09 1.98
N ARG A 214 5.96 14.08 1.43
CA ARG A 214 6.92 14.89 2.20
C ARG A 214 6.27 15.57 3.37
N LYS A 215 5.15 16.27 3.14
CA LYS A 215 4.40 16.99 4.18
C LYS A 215 3.91 16.05 5.28
N GLY A 216 3.41 14.86 4.90
CA GLY A 216 3.01 13.84 5.87
C GLY A 216 4.18 13.29 6.69
N LEU A 217 5.32 13.06 6.04
CA LEU A 217 6.53 12.57 6.71
C LEU A 217 7.15 13.65 7.62
N GLU A 218 7.13 14.93 7.21
CA GLU A 218 7.52 16.07 8.06
C GLU A 218 6.67 16.13 9.32
N GLY A 219 5.34 15.97 9.19
CA GLY A 219 4.43 15.91 10.33
C GLY A 219 4.75 14.76 11.28
N LEU A 220 5.00 13.55 10.73
CA LEU A 220 5.39 12.37 11.50
C LEU A 220 6.71 12.60 12.28
N ILE A 221 7.68 13.27 11.68
CA ILE A 221 8.97 13.59 12.33
C ILE A 221 8.80 14.69 13.37
N ALA A 222 8.11 15.78 13.03
CA ALA A 222 7.91 16.93 13.90
C ALA A 222 7.13 16.59 15.18
N SER A 223 6.12 15.73 15.07
CA SER A 223 5.33 15.23 16.21
C SER A 223 6.07 14.22 17.07
N GLN A 224 7.28 13.80 16.71
CA GLN A 224 8.00 12.72 17.39
C GLN A 224 7.19 11.41 17.47
N SER A 225 6.36 11.11 16.48
CA SER A 225 5.56 9.88 16.43
C SER A 225 6.36 8.69 15.88
N TYR A 226 7.36 8.93 15.02
CA TYR A 226 8.19 7.88 14.40
C TYR A 226 8.90 6.95 15.40
N PRO A 227 9.34 7.36 16.62
CA PRO A 227 10.03 6.47 17.56
C PRO A 227 9.17 5.29 18.04
N TYR A 228 7.86 5.43 17.94
CA TYR A 228 6.89 4.40 18.36
C TYR A 228 6.50 3.43 17.23
N LEU A 229 7.08 3.63 16.04
CA LEU A 229 6.91 2.74 14.90
C LEU A 229 8.00 1.65 14.88
N PRO A 230 7.74 0.47 14.30
CA PRO A 230 8.70 -0.63 14.28
C PRO A 230 10.07 -0.22 13.71
N LEU A 231 11.13 -0.40 14.49
CA LEU A 231 12.53 -0.14 14.13
C LEU A 231 12.87 1.33 13.79
N LEU A 232 11.98 2.30 14.03
CA LEU A 232 12.22 3.69 13.70
C LEU A 232 12.66 4.55 14.90
N LYS A 233 12.80 3.98 16.10
CA LYS A 233 13.13 4.72 17.33
C LYS A 233 14.31 5.70 17.21
N ASN A 234 15.35 5.31 16.49
CA ASN A 234 16.55 6.10 16.29
C ASN A 234 16.73 6.55 14.82
N ALA A 235 15.68 6.50 14.03
CA ALA A 235 15.75 6.66 12.57
C ALA A 235 15.61 8.11 12.08
N ARG A 236 15.65 9.12 12.97
CA ARG A 236 15.46 10.53 12.57
C ARG A 236 16.34 10.94 11.40
N GLY A 237 17.65 10.71 11.48
CA GLY A 237 18.58 11.06 10.42
C GLY A 237 18.30 10.30 9.11
N SER A 238 17.88 9.04 9.19
CA SER A 238 17.47 8.26 8.02
C SER A 238 16.20 8.80 7.38
N LEU A 239 15.21 9.16 8.18
CA LEU A 239 13.97 9.78 7.68
C LEU A 239 14.23 11.17 7.09
N GLU A 240 15.18 11.94 7.65
CA GLU A 240 15.60 13.23 7.07
C GLU A 240 16.35 13.04 5.74
N LYS A 241 17.17 12.00 5.59
CA LYS A 241 17.78 11.63 4.30
C LYS A 241 16.75 11.28 3.21
N PHE A 242 15.58 10.81 3.60
CA PHE A 242 14.49 10.50 2.68
C PHE A 242 14.01 11.74 1.89
N PHE A 243 14.22 12.95 2.40
CA PHE A 243 13.94 14.19 1.67
C PHE A 243 14.95 14.52 0.55
N GLY A 244 15.99 13.70 0.38
CA GLY A 244 16.96 13.85 -0.71
C GLY A 244 16.45 13.54 -2.11
N PHE A 245 15.25 12.97 -2.26
CA PHE A 245 14.58 12.78 -3.55
C PHE A 245 14.14 14.14 -4.13
N ALA A 246 13.91 14.23 -5.45
CA ALA A 246 13.44 15.46 -6.10
C ALA A 246 12.09 15.93 -5.51
N MET A 247 11.86 17.24 -5.48
CA MET A 247 10.70 17.83 -4.77
C MET A 247 9.34 17.39 -5.32
N ASP A 248 9.25 17.13 -6.60
CA ASP A 248 8.05 16.69 -7.34
C ASP A 248 7.96 15.18 -7.49
N TYR A 249 8.93 14.44 -6.94
CA TYR A 249 8.95 12.99 -7.05
C TYR A 249 7.88 12.34 -6.19
N THR A 250 7.15 11.40 -6.79
CA THR A 250 6.19 10.52 -6.13
C THR A 250 6.55 9.07 -6.42
N PHE A 251 6.46 8.21 -5.40
CA PHE A 251 6.73 6.79 -5.56
C PHE A 251 5.63 6.13 -6.39
N THR A 252 6.03 5.25 -7.31
CA THR A 252 5.13 4.59 -8.26
C THR A 252 4.59 3.26 -7.71
N SER A 253 5.23 2.69 -6.70
CA SER A 253 4.78 1.46 -6.03
C SER A 253 5.20 1.43 -4.55
N SER A 254 4.50 0.60 -3.77
CA SER A 254 4.85 0.34 -2.38
C SER A 254 6.27 -0.22 -2.27
N GLU A 255 6.64 -1.17 -3.13
CA GLU A 255 7.97 -1.77 -3.13
C GLU A 255 9.05 -0.73 -3.35
N GLN A 256 8.82 0.23 -4.26
CA GLN A 256 9.75 1.33 -4.53
C GLN A 256 9.90 2.25 -3.31
N ALA A 257 8.80 2.65 -2.68
CA ALA A 257 8.81 3.53 -1.51
C ALA A 257 9.54 2.88 -0.30
N TRP A 258 9.31 1.59 -0.08
CA TRP A 258 9.95 0.85 1.01
C TRP A 258 11.43 0.55 0.71
N ALA A 259 11.79 0.31 -0.54
CA ALA A 259 13.18 0.21 -0.95
C ALA A 259 13.93 1.54 -0.71
N ALA A 260 13.31 2.66 -1.11
CA ALA A 260 13.84 3.98 -0.85
C ALA A 260 14.05 4.24 0.66
N LEU A 261 13.09 3.85 1.50
CA LEU A 261 13.22 3.95 2.96
C LEU A 261 14.41 3.13 3.47
N LEU A 262 14.54 1.87 3.04
CA LEU A 262 15.65 1.00 3.43
C LEU A 262 17.02 1.50 2.96
N LEU A 263 17.10 2.12 1.78
CA LEU A 263 18.34 2.74 1.29
C LEU A 263 18.81 3.90 2.16
N THR A 264 17.91 4.53 2.93
CA THR A 264 18.29 5.57 3.90
C THR A 264 18.61 5.02 5.29
N MET A 265 18.24 3.78 5.59
CA MET A 265 18.48 3.11 6.87
C MET A 265 19.88 2.49 6.87
N GLU A 266 20.73 2.94 7.77
CA GLU A 266 22.06 2.35 7.97
C GLU A 266 21.92 1.00 8.70
N ASP A 267 22.69 0.01 8.29
CA ASP A 267 22.85 -1.31 8.94
C ASP A 267 21.56 -2.16 9.08
N GLN A 268 20.54 -1.94 8.26
CA GLN A 268 19.33 -2.75 8.28
C GLN A 268 19.32 -3.77 7.13
N ALA A 269 19.32 -5.07 7.49
CA ALA A 269 19.07 -6.12 6.52
C ALA A 269 17.59 -6.06 6.05
N PRO A 270 17.30 -5.90 4.72
CA PRO A 270 15.95 -5.68 4.22
C PRO A 270 14.92 -6.70 4.72
N GLN A 271 15.24 -8.00 4.64
CA GLN A 271 14.32 -9.05 5.09
C GLN A 271 14.01 -8.99 6.58
N ALA A 272 15.02 -8.72 7.42
CA ALA A 272 14.83 -8.61 8.87
C ALA A 272 13.95 -7.40 9.23
N PHE A 273 14.19 -6.27 8.57
CA PHE A 273 13.39 -5.05 8.72
C PHE A 273 11.94 -5.30 8.32
N LEU A 274 11.69 -5.78 7.10
CA LEU A 274 10.36 -5.99 6.55
C LEU A 274 9.58 -7.07 7.31
N LYS A 275 10.27 -8.09 7.85
CA LYS A 275 9.64 -9.06 8.75
C LYS A 275 9.07 -8.42 10.02
N LYS A 276 9.72 -7.38 10.57
CA LYS A 276 9.18 -6.63 11.72
C LYS A 276 7.96 -5.80 11.35
N TRP A 277 7.88 -5.37 10.10
CA TRP A 277 6.70 -4.70 9.52
C TRP A 277 5.61 -5.67 9.06
N LYS A 278 5.81 -6.98 9.25
CA LYS A 278 4.86 -8.05 8.95
C LYS A 278 4.35 -8.06 7.51
N THR A 279 5.23 -7.71 6.59
CA THR A 279 4.95 -7.74 5.15
C THR A 279 4.89 -9.16 4.61
N SER A 280 4.30 -9.35 3.43
CA SER A 280 4.32 -10.62 2.72
C SER A 280 5.74 -10.99 2.24
N ARG A 281 5.99 -12.27 2.03
CA ARG A 281 7.29 -12.74 1.51
C ARG A 281 7.60 -12.21 0.11
N ASP A 282 6.58 -12.13 -0.75
CA ASP A 282 6.72 -11.60 -2.10
C ASP A 282 7.10 -10.12 -2.09
N PHE A 283 6.38 -9.32 -1.30
CA PHE A 283 6.72 -7.91 -1.09
C PHE A 283 8.15 -7.73 -0.58
N ALA A 284 8.53 -8.46 0.47
CA ALA A 284 9.87 -8.37 1.05
C ALA A 284 10.96 -8.74 0.03
N LYS A 285 10.72 -9.77 -0.82
CA LYS A 285 11.65 -10.16 -1.87
C LYS A 285 11.83 -9.06 -2.92
N LYS A 286 10.74 -8.45 -3.40
CA LYS A 286 10.82 -7.37 -4.40
C LYS A 286 11.52 -6.14 -3.86
N VAL A 287 11.24 -5.75 -2.62
CA VAL A 287 11.92 -4.64 -1.96
C VAL A 287 13.43 -4.91 -1.81
N GLU A 288 13.80 -6.12 -1.39
CA GLU A 288 15.21 -6.53 -1.30
C GLU A 288 15.90 -6.47 -2.67
N GLN A 289 15.26 -7.01 -3.70
CA GLN A 289 15.78 -6.95 -5.07
C GLN A 289 15.97 -5.50 -5.56
N LEU A 290 15.04 -4.58 -5.26
CA LEU A 290 15.20 -3.16 -5.59
C LEU A 290 16.40 -2.54 -4.88
N VAL A 291 16.62 -2.85 -3.61
CA VAL A 291 17.79 -2.39 -2.84
C VAL A 291 19.07 -2.95 -3.45
N GLU A 292 19.11 -4.24 -3.81
CA GLU A 292 20.25 -4.90 -4.46
C GLU A 292 20.57 -4.25 -5.81
N ILE A 293 19.57 -4.07 -6.68
CA ILE A 293 19.75 -3.43 -7.99
C ILE A 293 20.31 -2.02 -7.82
N TYR A 294 19.74 -1.24 -6.91
CA TYR A 294 20.21 0.11 -6.63
C TYR A 294 21.68 0.12 -6.20
N GLN A 295 22.08 -0.80 -5.32
CA GLN A 295 23.45 -0.95 -4.85
C GLN A 295 24.40 -1.40 -5.97
N LEU A 296 24.00 -2.35 -6.82
CA LEU A 296 24.77 -2.74 -8.01
C LEU A 296 25.02 -1.53 -8.93
N ARG A 297 23.97 -0.72 -9.13
CA ARG A 297 24.09 0.51 -9.95
C ARG A 297 24.97 1.60 -9.34
N LEU A 298 25.21 1.60 -8.03
CA LEU A 298 26.21 2.47 -7.41
C LEU A 298 27.64 2.02 -7.75
N MET A 299 27.86 0.73 -7.98
CA MET A 299 29.17 0.16 -8.36
C MET A 299 29.48 0.33 -9.86
N GLY A 300 28.46 0.46 -10.71
CA GLY A 300 28.65 0.64 -12.16
C GLY A 300 27.43 0.28 -12.99
N SER A 301 27.68 0.03 -14.28
CA SER A 301 26.65 -0.44 -15.22
C SER A 301 26.35 -1.93 -14.96
N LEU A 302 25.09 -2.31 -15.19
CA LEU A 302 24.67 -3.73 -15.09
C LEU A 302 25.19 -4.51 -16.31
N ASN A 303 25.50 -5.78 -16.08
CA ASN A 303 25.84 -6.73 -17.13
C ASN A 303 24.67 -7.70 -17.38
N ARG A 304 24.81 -8.62 -18.38
CA ARG A 304 23.76 -9.59 -18.75
C ARG A 304 23.31 -10.43 -17.58
N ARG A 305 24.25 -10.91 -16.75
CA ARG A 305 23.94 -11.73 -15.57
C ARG A 305 23.21 -10.95 -14.47
N ASP A 306 23.50 -9.64 -14.35
CA ASP A 306 22.80 -8.80 -13.40
C ASP A 306 21.34 -8.59 -13.84
N VAL A 307 21.09 -8.24 -15.10
CA VAL A 307 19.70 -8.01 -15.57
C VAL A 307 18.87 -9.30 -15.66
N TYR A 308 19.49 -10.45 -15.87
CA TYR A 308 18.80 -11.75 -15.89
C TYR A 308 18.20 -12.14 -14.53
N ARG A 309 18.79 -11.66 -13.42
CA ARG A 309 18.35 -12.02 -12.07
C ARG A 309 17.06 -11.34 -11.63
N TYR A 310 16.66 -10.29 -12.31
CA TYR A 310 15.56 -9.42 -11.88
C TYR A 310 14.55 -9.17 -12.99
N ASP A 311 13.31 -8.94 -12.60
CA ASP A 311 12.27 -8.51 -13.54
C ASP A 311 12.60 -7.12 -14.11
N LYS A 312 12.32 -6.90 -15.40
CA LYS A 312 12.54 -5.62 -16.10
C LYS A 312 11.93 -4.43 -15.34
N SER A 313 10.73 -4.61 -14.79
CA SER A 313 10.05 -3.58 -14.01
C SER A 313 10.81 -3.14 -12.78
N LEU A 314 11.49 -4.07 -12.07
CA LEU A 314 12.30 -3.75 -10.90
C LEU A 314 13.59 -3.02 -11.29
N LEU A 315 14.22 -3.41 -12.39
CA LEU A 315 15.41 -2.74 -12.92
C LEU A 315 15.11 -1.26 -13.25
N LEU A 316 14.01 -1.00 -13.96
CA LEU A 316 13.58 0.35 -14.30
C LEU A 316 13.15 1.15 -13.09
N SER A 317 12.46 0.52 -12.13
CA SER A 317 12.05 1.16 -10.88
C SER A 317 13.26 1.60 -10.01
N ALA A 318 14.35 0.84 -10.03
CA ALA A 318 15.59 1.25 -9.38
C ALA A 318 16.25 2.45 -10.08
N GLU A 319 16.19 2.53 -11.42
CA GLU A 319 16.66 3.70 -12.16
C GLU A 319 15.81 4.95 -11.87
N GLU A 320 14.49 4.81 -11.73
CA GLU A 320 13.61 5.90 -11.31
C GLU A 320 14.03 6.48 -9.95
N LEU A 321 14.35 5.61 -8.96
CA LEU A 321 14.85 6.05 -7.66
C LEU A 321 16.18 6.82 -7.78
N ARG A 322 17.08 6.32 -8.62
CA ARG A 322 18.37 6.98 -8.90
C ARG A 322 18.17 8.35 -9.55
N GLN A 323 17.30 8.42 -10.57
CA GLN A 323 16.94 9.67 -11.23
C GLN A 323 16.38 10.69 -10.25
N ALA A 324 15.47 10.25 -9.38
CA ALA A 324 14.86 11.10 -8.37
C ALA A 324 15.85 11.64 -7.32
N GLN A 325 17.02 11.00 -7.18
CA GLN A 325 18.13 11.48 -6.34
C GLN A 325 19.19 12.25 -7.14
N GLY A 326 18.95 12.53 -8.42
CA GLY A 326 19.88 13.26 -9.28
C GLY A 326 21.13 12.46 -9.68
N LEU A 327 21.09 11.13 -9.57
CA LEU A 327 22.16 10.24 -9.98
C LEU A 327 22.06 9.95 -11.50
N ALA A 328 23.20 9.57 -12.09
CA ALA A 328 23.24 9.15 -13.49
C ALA A 328 22.39 7.89 -13.70
N VAL A 329 21.55 7.90 -14.74
CA VAL A 329 20.66 6.81 -15.13
C VAL A 329 20.87 6.43 -16.60
N ASP A 330 20.51 5.20 -16.94
CA ASP A 330 20.59 4.70 -18.31
C ASP A 330 19.46 3.69 -18.58
N PHE A 331 18.24 4.20 -18.64
CA PHE A 331 17.06 3.38 -18.92
C PHE A 331 17.17 2.59 -20.21
N GLN A 332 17.63 3.29 -21.29
CA GLN A 332 17.74 2.68 -22.60
C GLN A 332 18.73 1.52 -22.62
N ALA A 333 19.92 1.68 -22.04
CA ALA A 333 20.90 0.59 -22.01
C ALA A 333 20.42 -0.62 -21.20
N ILE A 334 19.67 -0.41 -20.10
CA ILE A 334 19.10 -1.49 -19.31
C ILE A 334 18.01 -2.21 -20.11
N GLU A 335 17.13 -1.49 -20.80
CA GLU A 335 16.09 -2.08 -21.65
C GLU A 335 16.70 -2.88 -22.80
N GLU A 336 17.66 -2.29 -23.53
CA GLU A 336 18.36 -2.96 -24.62
C GLU A 336 19.09 -4.22 -24.15
N LEU A 337 19.76 -4.14 -23.01
CA LEU A 337 20.48 -5.27 -22.40
C LEU A 337 19.51 -6.39 -21.99
N TYR A 338 18.39 -6.05 -21.33
CA TYR A 338 17.37 -7.02 -20.95
C TYR A 338 16.73 -7.68 -22.17
N ASP A 339 16.34 -6.89 -23.17
CA ASP A 339 15.71 -7.39 -24.40
C ASP A 339 16.67 -8.19 -25.29
N SER A 340 17.99 -8.04 -25.08
CA SER A 340 19.02 -8.84 -25.76
C SER A 340 19.24 -10.22 -25.13
N LEU A 341 18.65 -10.53 -23.98
CA LEU A 341 18.75 -11.84 -23.36
C LEU A 341 18.02 -12.90 -24.20
N THR A 342 18.65 -14.04 -24.38
CA THR A 342 18.05 -15.19 -25.08
C THR A 342 16.97 -15.86 -24.24
N ILE A 343 17.14 -15.83 -22.91
CA ILE A 343 16.21 -16.36 -21.92
C ILE A 343 16.05 -15.35 -20.78
N HIS A 344 14.86 -15.30 -20.17
CA HIS A 344 14.54 -14.46 -19.00
C HIS A 344 14.26 -15.29 -17.75
N ASP A 345 14.09 -16.61 -17.90
CA ASP A 345 13.94 -17.57 -16.82
C ASP A 345 14.54 -18.92 -17.24
N LYS A 346 15.08 -19.64 -16.27
CA LYS A 346 15.67 -20.97 -16.49
C LYS A 346 14.70 -21.99 -17.08
N HIS A 347 13.39 -21.81 -16.94
CA HIS A 347 12.37 -22.69 -17.51
C HIS A 347 12.20 -22.51 -19.02
N GLU A 348 12.75 -21.44 -19.59
CA GLU A 348 12.82 -21.22 -21.06
C GLU A 348 13.92 -22.02 -21.75
N ILE A 349 14.85 -22.62 -20.98
CA ILE A 349 15.91 -23.48 -21.53
C ILE A 349 15.28 -24.75 -22.12
N VAL A 350 15.54 -25.01 -23.41
CA VAL A 350 14.94 -26.16 -24.14
C VAL A 350 15.38 -27.51 -23.62
N VAL A 351 16.48 -27.61 -22.86
CA VAL A 351 16.98 -28.81 -22.20
C VAL A 351 16.81 -28.72 -20.70
N ASN A 352 16.21 -29.73 -20.11
CA ASN A 352 15.99 -29.79 -18.66
C ASN A 352 16.76 -30.97 -18.02
N GLY A 353 16.73 -31.01 -16.68
CA GLY A 353 17.43 -32.07 -15.93
C GLY A 353 17.01 -33.50 -16.29
N GLY A 354 15.74 -33.71 -16.68
CA GLY A 354 15.24 -35.01 -17.12
C GLY A 354 15.87 -35.48 -18.43
N ILE A 355 16.07 -34.56 -19.37
CA ILE A 355 16.76 -34.81 -20.65
C ILE A 355 18.22 -35.15 -20.39
N LEU A 356 18.92 -34.36 -19.55
CA LEU A 356 20.33 -34.57 -19.23
C LEU A 356 20.57 -35.91 -18.51
N MET A 357 19.69 -36.30 -17.59
CA MET A 357 19.76 -37.59 -16.93
C MET A 357 19.61 -38.75 -17.92
N LYS A 358 18.71 -38.64 -18.89
CA LYS A 358 18.43 -39.68 -19.87
C LYS A 358 19.51 -39.79 -20.93
N GLU A 359 20.01 -38.67 -21.43
CA GLU A 359 20.96 -38.64 -22.58
C GLU A 359 22.42 -38.87 -22.13
N TYR A 360 22.77 -38.36 -20.92
CA TYR A 360 24.17 -38.42 -20.42
C TYR A 360 24.36 -39.31 -19.19
N GLY A 361 23.30 -39.99 -18.71
CA GLY A 361 23.39 -40.87 -17.56
C GLY A 361 23.69 -40.15 -16.24
N LEU A 362 23.47 -38.85 -16.18
CA LEU A 362 23.67 -38.04 -14.97
C LEU A 362 22.69 -38.45 -13.87
N LYS A 363 23.18 -38.53 -12.65
CA LYS A 363 22.33 -38.83 -11.48
C LYS A 363 21.80 -37.54 -10.87
N PRO A 364 20.56 -37.55 -10.27
CA PRO A 364 20.08 -36.43 -9.48
C PRO A 364 21.10 -36.10 -8.37
N GLY A 365 21.46 -34.80 -8.29
CA GLY A 365 22.43 -34.36 -7.30
C GLY A 365 23.20 -33.09 -7.72
N PRO A 366 24.22 -32.72 -6.92
CA PRO A 366 24.98 -31.49 -7.16
C PRO A 366 25.60 -31.38 -8.55
N GLY A 367 26.11 -32.49 -9.11
CA GLY A 367 26.73 -32.53 -10.44
C GLY A 367 25.73 -32.17 -11.56
N LEU A 368 24.50 -32.69 -11.50
CA LEU A 368 23.44 -32.28 -12.44
C LEU A 368 23.12 -30.78 -12.30
N GLY A 369 23.07 -30.27 -11.07
CA GLY A 369 22.87 -28.86 -10.82
C GLY A 369 23.97 -27.96 -11.40
N GLN A 370 25.23 -28.40 -11.30
CA GLN A 370 26.37 -27.68 -11.88
C GLN A 370 26.28 -27.59 -13.41
N VAL A 371 25.94 -28.72 -14.08
CA VAL A 371 25.76 -28.74 -15.53
C VAL A 371 24.63 -27.81 -15.97
N LEU A 372 23.46 -27.90 -15.31
CA LEU A 372 22.33 -27.02 -15.61
C LEU A 372 22.69 -25.54 -15.41
N SER A 373 23.39 -25.22 -14.33
CA SER A 373 23.82 -23.85 -14.05
C SER A 373 24.87 -23.36 -15.09
N ALA A 374 25.78 -24.22 -15.52
CA ALA A 374 26.75 -23.89 -16.56
C ALA A 374 26.03 -23.58 -17.90
N VAL A 375 25.06 -24.41 -18.30
CA VAL A 375 24.23 -24.18 -19.50
C VAL A 375 23.48 -22.84 -19.37
N GLU A 376 22.80 -22.62 -18.26
CA GLU A 376 22.03 -21.40 -18.00
C GLU A 376 22.89 -20.13 -18.17
N TRP A 377 24.02 -20.08 -17.46
CA TRP A 377 24.88 -18.89 -17.50
C TRP A 377 25.55 -18.67 -18.85
N THR A 378 25.92 -19.75 -19.56
CA THR A 378 26.51 -19.62 -20.90
C THR A 378 25.50 -19.12 -21.93
N ILE A 379 24.20 -19.49 -21.79
CA ILE A 379 23.12 -18.93 -22.62
C ILE A 379 22.89 -17.45 -22.27
N VAL A 380 22.84 -17.13 -20.98
CA VAL A 380 22.65 -15.74 -20.49
C VAL A 380 23.78 -14.83 -20.99
N ASP A 381 25.02 -15.31 -20.98
CA ASP A 381 26.18 -14.56 -21.48
C ASP A 381 26.12 -14.35 -23.03
N GLY A 382 25.27 -15.11 -23.73
CA GLY A 382 25.13 -15.07 -25.19
C GLY A 382 26.18 -15.88 -25.93
N GLU A 383 26.87 -16.80 -25.22
CA GLU A 383 27.93 -17.67 -25.76
C GLU A 383 27.38 -19.03 -26.21
N LEU A 384 26.15 -19.37 -25.84
CA LEU A 384 25.45 -20.61 -26.17
C LEU A 384 24.04 -20.31 -26.69
N GLU A 385 23.71 -20.87 -27.85
CA GLU A 385 22.34 -20.80 -28.38
C GLU A 385 21.41 -21.72 -27.56
N ASN A 386 20.17 -21.25 -27.33
CA ASN A 386 19.16 -22.02 -26.62
C ASN A 386 18.46 -23.02 -27.56
N ASP A 387 19.23 -23.91 -28.15
CA ASP A 387 18.75 -25.04 -28.95
C ASP A 387 19.34 -26.39 -28.44
N LYS A 388 18.65 -27.47 -28.82
CA LYS A 388 19.01 -28.80 -28.29
C LYS A 388 20.39 -29.26 -28.74
N GLU A 389 20.80 -28.99 -29.98
CA GLU A 389 22.07 -29.52 -30.55
C GLU A 389 23.27 -28.77 -29.97
N ALA A 390 23.17 -27.43 -29.88
CA ALA A 390 24.17 -26.58 -29.26
C ALA A 390 24.40 -26.94 -27.79
N ILE A 391 23.30 -27.06 -27.02
CA ILE A 391 23.35 -27.41 -25.60
C ILE A 391 23.95 -28.85 -25.44
N SER A 392 23.54 -29.79 -26.28
CA SER A 392 24.08 -31.15 -26.22
C SER A 392 25.58 -31.19 -26.45
N SER A 393 26.09 -30.46 -27.45
CA SER A 393 27.52 -30.33 -27.75
C SER A 393 28.26 -29.66 -26.58
N PHE A 394 27.72 -28.60 -26.01
CA PHE A 394 28.29 -27.93 -24.84
C PHE A 394 28.39 -28.87 -23.64
N VAL A 395 27.32 -29.60 -23.31
CA VAL A 395 27.29 -30.53 -22.16
C VAL A 395 28.30 -31.66 -22.32
N SER A 396 28.46 -32.20 -23.55
CA SER A 396 29.46 -33.23 -23.83
C SER A 396 30.88 -32.75 -23.53
N ASN A 397 31.25 -31.59 -24.06
CA ASN A 397 32.54 -30.95 -23.82
C ASN A 397 32.76 -30.62 -22.32
N TYR A 398 31.77 -30.08 -21.67
CA TYR A 398 31.82 -29.72 -20.25
C TYR A 398 32.07 -30.95 -19.36
N LEU A 399 31.44 -32.09 -19.68
CA LEU A 399 31.62 -33.34 -18.92
C LEU A 399 32.97 -34.00 -19.21
N GLU A 400 33.53 -33.85 -20.41
CA GLU A 400 34.88 -34.37 -20.73
C GLU A 400 35.97 -33.58 -19.98
N MET A 401 35.91 -32.26 -19.97
CA MET A 401 36.87 -31.41 -19.25
C MET A 401 36.90 -31.70 -17.75
N ASN A 402 35.71 -31.87 -17.12
CA ASN A 402 35.63 -32.17 -15.67
C ASN A 402 35.99 -33.60 -15.30
N LYS A 403 36.17 -34.51 -16.28
CA LYS A 403 36.72 -35.87 -16.01
C LYS A 403 38.25 -35.87 -15.94
N GLU A 404 38.91 -34.92 -16.60
CA GLU A 404 40.37 -34.82 -16.60
C GLU A 404 40.92 -34.16 -15.30
N GLU A 405 40.05 -33.42 -14.57
CA GLU A 405 40.39 -32.75 -13.29
C GLU A 405 40.08 -33.59 -12.04
N SER A 406 39.48 -34.78 -12.16
CA SER A 406 39.08 -35.67 -11.07
C SER A 406 39.96 -36.90 -10.98
#